data_bf2af7f55da370cb805a21664b8e82f8
#
_entry.id   bf2af7f55da370cb805a21664b8e82f8
#
_cell.length_a   1.000
_cell.length_b   1.000
_cell.length_c   1.000
_cell.angle_alpha   90.00
_cell.angle_beta   90.00
_cell.angle_gamma   90.00
#
_symmetry.space_group_name_H-M   'P 1'
#
loop_
_entity.id
_entity.type
_entity.pdbx_description
1 polymer ?
#
loop_
_entity_poly.entity_id
_entity_poly.type
_entity_poly.pdbx_seq_one_letter_code
_entity_poly.pdbx_strand_id
1 'polypeptide(L)'
;ILEGECEVNESQVTGESEPVFHGKGECLLSGAFIISGNVTVQMKQVGAESYSVKLANSAKYIKKPNSEIMSSLNFIIKIISIAIAPMGILLFLNQVILSETPQNQAIVKVVAALIGMIPEGLVLLASVVLAVSVIRLAKHKTLVQELYCIETLARVDVLCLDKTGTITEGRMQLEDILPVAPDKSKAELSEIFCNITRAVEDHSATFTALRDYFTPEDFPEAWPVGKIVPFSSAKKYSGVTFKGKGTYVLGAAEFVYFNNLKEKSVQDEILEATIKKYSDMGRRVLLLARSEEDFTENGLPPHLCPVALAVISDVIRTEAYDTLQFFREQGQQVL
;
A
#
# COMPACT_ATOMS: atom_id res chain seq x y z
N ILE A 1 -21.08 13.31 11.14
CA ILE A 1 -20.62 13.66 12.48
C ILE A 1 -21.69 14.53 13.14
N LEU A 2 -22.15 14.16 14.33
CA LEU A 2 -23.07 14.93 15.14
C LEU A 2 -22.33 15.90 16.07
N GLU A 3 -21.24 15.43 16.69
CA GLU A 3 -20.43 16.18 17.62
C GLU A 3 -18.97 15.74 17.54
N GLY A 4 -18.04 16.67 17.84
CA GLY A 4 -16.61 16.47 17.84
C GLY A 4 -15.95 16.71 16.50
N GLU A 5 -14.65 16.50 16.47
CA GLU A 5 -13.77 16.67 15.31
C GLU A 5 -12.75 15.52 15.30
N CYS A 6 -12.35 15.07 14.10
CA CYS A 6 -11.36 14.01 13.98
C CYS A 6 -10.54 14.16 12.69
N GLU A 7 -9.36 13.58 12.70
CA GLU A 7 -8.55 13.32 11.51
C GLU A 7 -8.65 11.84 11.15
N VAL A 8 -8.86 11.58 9.88
CA VAL A 8 -9.18 10.26 9.35
C VAL A 8 -8.21 9.90 8.25
N ASN A 9 -7.69 8.68 8.31
CA ASN A 9 -6.97 8.09 7.18
C ASN A 9 -7.97 7.39 6.26
N GLU A 10 -8.12 7.90 5.07
CA GLU A 10 -9.01 7.38 4.04
C GLU A 10 -8.27 6.59 2.95
N SER A 11 -6.99 6.27 3.14
CA SER A 11 -6.14 5.64 2.12
C SER A 11 -6.69 4.34 1.55
N GLN A 12 -7.37 3.54 2.35
CA GLN A 12 -8.03 2.30 1.88
C GLN A 12 -9.26 2.56 1.01
N VAL A 13 -9.77 3.76 1.02
CA VAL A 13 -11.01 4.15 0.35
C VAL A 13 -10.75 5.05 -0.85
N THR A 14 -9.87 6.04 -0.68
CA THR A 14 -9.52 7.05 -1.69
C THR A 14 -8.19 6.79 -2.38
N GLY A 15 -7.30 5.99 -1.75
CA GLY A 15 -5.93 5.77 -2.19
C GLY A 15 -4.95 6.85 -1.68
N GLU A 16 -5.42 7.91 -1.04
CA GLU A 16 -4.60 9.00 -0.54
C GLU A 16 -4.21 8.76 0.93
N SER A 17 -2.90 8.78 1.22
CA SER A 17 -2.37 8.49 2.55
C SER A 17 -2.38 9.70 3.48
N GLU A 18 -2.66 10.91 2.99
CA GLU A 18 -2.73 12.10 3.83
C GLU A 18 -4.01 12.08 4.67
N PRO A 19 -3.90 12.29 6.00
CA PRO A 19 -5.07 12.40 6.86
C PRO A 19 -5.96 13.57 6.47
N VAL A 20 -7.27 13.33 6.44
CA VAL A 20 -8.29 14.34 6.15
C VAL A 20 -8.98 14.75 7.44
N PHE A 21 -9.10 16.04 7.67
CA PHE A 21 -9.82 16.59 8.81
C PHE A 21 -11.33 16.59 8.54
N HIS A 22 -12.11 16.11 9.51
CA HIS A 22 -13.56 16.11 9.47
C HIS A 22 -14.16 16.74 10.72
N GLY A 23 -15.10 17.65 10.50
CA GLY A 23 -15.81 18.36 11.54
C GLY A 23 -17.31 18.04 11.58
N LYS A 24 -18.01 18.74 12.48
CA LYS A 24 -19.46 18.59 12.66
C LYS A 24 -20.25 18.82 11.37
N GLY A 25 -21.15 17.88 11.06
CA GLY A 25 -21.99 17.91 9.85
C GLY A 25 -21.39 17.18 8.64
N GLU A 26 -20.12 16.80 8.69
CA GLU A 26 -19.47 16.07 7.61
C GLU A 26 -19.71 14.56 7.69
N CYS A 27 -19.50 13.89 6.56
CA CYS A 27 -19.68 12.43 6.44
C CYS A 27 -18.33 11.73 6.56
N LEU A 28 -18.30 10.65 7.35
CA LEU A 28 -17.19 9.70 7.38
C LEU A 28 -17.50 8.51 6.49
N LEU A 29 -16.51 8.05 5.74
CA LEU A 29 -16.63 6.88 4.87
C LEU A 29 -16.35 5.59 5.66
N SER A 30 -17.16 4.56 5.45
CA SER A 30 -16.88 3.25 6.04
C SER A 30 -15.61 2.65 5.44
N GLY A 31 -14.72 2.13 6.28
CA GLY A 31 -13.41 1.63 5.88
C GLY A 31 -12.27 2.62 6.12
N ALA A 32 -12.57 3.85 6.55
CA ALA A 32 -11.59 4.83 6.99
C ALA A 32 -11.25 4.64 8.49
N PHE A 33 -10.06 5.07 8.90
CA PHE A 33 -9.54 4.93 10.28
C PHE A 33 -9.37 6.30 10.92
N ILE A 34 -9.91 6.49 12.12
CA ILE A 34 -9.65 7.69 12.92
C ILE A 34 -8.21 7.63 13.44
N ILE A 35 -7.41 8.63 13.10
CA ILE A 35 -6.01 8.78 13.53
C ILE A 35 -5.96 9.58 14.83
N SER A 36 -6.71 10.69 14.88
CA SER A 36 -6.75 11.58 16.03
C SER A 36 -8.16 12.17 16.19
N GLY A 37 -8.46 12.64 17.42
CA GLY A 37 -9.75 13.22 17.76
C GLY A 37 -10.78 12.20 18.23
N ASN A 38 -11.96 12.71 18.59
CA ASN A 38 -13.09 11.91 19.07
C ASN A 38 -14.40 12.49 18.54
N VAL A 39 -15.23 11.64 17.95
CA VAL A 39 -16.48 12.07 17.30
C VAL A 39 -17.64 11.16 17.65
N THR A 40 -18.82 11.77 17.77
CA THR A 40 -20.09 11.07 17.81
C THR A 40 -20.72 11.11 16.43
N VAL A 41 -21.01 9.93 15.87
CA VAL A 41 -21.55 9.80 14.50
C VAL A 41 -22.92 9.13 14.50
N GLN A 42 -23.76 9.51 13.54
CA GLN A 42 -24.98 8.80 13.20
C GLN A 42 -24.73 7.94 11.96
N MET A 43 -24.99 6.64 12.07
CA MET A 43 -24.89 5.72 10.92
C MET A 43 -25.95 6.05 9.90
N LYS A 44 -25.53 6.36 8.66
CA LYS A 44 -26.40 6.72 7.54
C LYS A 44 -26.65 5.53 6.60
N GLN A 45 -25.61 4.76 6.32
CA GLN A 45 -25.67 3.58 5.47
C GLN A 45 -25.01 2.40 6.19
N VAL A 46 -25.64 1.23 6.16
CA VAL A 46 -25.16 0.04 6.86
C VAL A 46 -25.22 -1.19 5.96
N GLY A 47 -24.44 -2.21 6.28
CA GLY A 47 -24.40 -3.47 5.55
C GLY A 47 -24.03 -3.29 4.08
N ALA A 48 -24.82 -3.84 3.16
CA ALA A 48 -24.55 -3.81 1.72
C ALA A 48 -24.54 -2.40 1.10
N GLU A 49 -25.14 -1.42 1.78
CA GLU A 49 -25.18 -0.05 1.29
C GLU A 49 -23.96 0.79 1.74
N SER A 50 -23.17 0.27 2.68
CA SER A 50 -21.98 0.96 3.13
C SER A 50 -20.96 1.12 2.00
N TYR A 51 -20.18 2.21 2.04
CA TYR A 51 -19.24 2.55 0.97
C TYR A 51 -18.17 1.46 0.77
N SER A 52 -17.59 0.94 1.84
CA SER A 52 -16.57 -0.12 1.78
C SER A 52 -17.10 -1.40 1.14
N VAL A 53 -18.35 -1.79 1.43
CA VAL A 53 -18.96 -3.00 0.83
C VAL A 53 -19.28 -2.78 -0.65
N LYS A 54 -19.74 -1.59 -1.03
CA LYS A 54 -19.94 -1.24 -2.46
C LYS A 54 -18.61 -1.29 -3.22
N LEU A 55 -17.56 -0.74 -2.65
CA LEU A 55 -16.21 -0.78 -3.23
C LEU A 55 -15.71 -2.21 -3.37
N ALA A 56 -15.82 -3.02 -2.31
CA ALA A 56 -15.43 -4.43 -2.33
C ALA A 56 -16.23 -5.25 -3.36
N ASN A 57 -17.54 -4.98 -3.50
CA ASN A 57 -18.37 -5.65 -4.51
C ASN A 57 -18.00 -5.22 -5.93
N SER A 58 -17.65 -3.95 -6.15
CA SER A 58 -17.15 -3.47 -7.45
C SER A 58 -15.80 -4.11 -7.79
N ALA A 59 -14.91 -4.29 -6.81
CA ALA A 59 -13.63 -4.97 -6.97
C ALA A 59 -13.79 -6.48 -7.26
N LYS A 60 -14.87 -7.12 -6.81
CA LYS A 60 -15.18 -8.52 -7.14
C LYS A 60 -15.56 -8.74 -8.61
N TYR A 61 -15.90 -7.68 -9.33
CA TYR A 61 -16.19 -7.76 -10.76
C TYR A 61 -14.90 -7.83 -11.57
N ILE A 62 -14.18 -8.94 -11.40
CA ILE A 62 -12.95 -9.20 -12.15
C ILE A 62 -13.36 -9.54 -13.59
N LYS A 63 -12.94 -8.70 -14.53
CA LYS A 63 -13.03 -9.03 -15.96
C LYS A 63 -12.19 -10.29 -16.17
N LYS A 64 -12.84 -11.40 -16.56
CA LYS A 64 -12.14 -12.66 -16.80
C LYS A 64 -11.01 -12.42 -17.80
N PRO A 65 -9.77 -12.74 -17.46
CA PRO A 65 -8.67 -12.61 -18.41
C PRO A 65 -8.93 -13.53 -19.60
N ASN A 66 -8.81 -13.02 -20.81
CA ASN A 66 -8.91 -13.81 -22.02
C ASN A 66 -7.63 -14.62 -22.18
N SER A 67 -7.71 -15.93 -22.05
CA SER A 67 -6.60 -16.84 -22.41
C SER A 67 -6.48 -16.92 -23.93
N GLU A 68 -5.33 -16.54 -24.47
CA GLU A 68 -5.05 -16.69 -25.91
C GLU A 68 -4.86 -18.16 -26.29
N ILE A 69 -4.28 -18.96 -25.40
CA ILE A 69 -4.13 -20.42 -25.59
C ILE A 69 -5.52 -21.04 -25.74
N MET A 70 -6.44 -20.75 -24.82
CA MET A 70 -7.80 -21.27 -24.88
C MET A 70 -8.61 -20.73 -26.08
N SER A 71 -8.40 -19.46 -26.44
CA SER A 71 -8.99 -18.86 -27.65
C SER A 71 -8.51 -19.57 -28.90
N SER A 72 -7.22 -19.82 -29.01
CA SER A 72 -6.62 -20.56 -30.15
C SER A 72 -7.07 -22.02 -30.20
N LEU A 73 -7.15 -22.71 -29.06
CA LEU A 73 -7.69 -24.06 -28.99
C LEU A 73 -9.17 -24.11 -29.42
N ASN A 74 -9.98 -23.19 -28.91
CA ASN A 74 -11.39 -23.09 -29.29
C ASN A 74 -11.56 -22.78 -30.78
N PHE A 75 -10.68 -21.96 -31.35
CA PHE A 75 -10.67 -21.70 -32.80
C PHE A 75 -10.34 -22.96 -33.61
N ILE A 76 -9.34 -23.72 -33.21
CA ILE A 76 -8.98 -25.00 -33.85
C ILE A 76 -10.16 -25.99 -33.75
N ILE A 77 -10.75 -26.14 -32.56
CA ILE A 77 -11.90 -27.03 -32.35
C ILE A 77 -13.08 -26.59 -33.22
N LYS A 78 -13.33 -25.29 -33.35
CA LYS A 78 -14.39 -24.75 -34.21
C LYS A 78 -14.18 -25.12 -35.68
N ILE A 79 -12.94 -24.96 -36.18
CA ILE A 79 -12.60 -25.35 -37.59
C ILE A 79 -12.84 -26.85 -37.77
N ILE A 80 -12.30 -27.67 -36.86
CA ILE A 80 -12.48 -29.14 -36.93
C ILE A 80 -13.97 -29.51 -36.86
N SER A 81 -14.74 -28.88 -35.97
CA SER A 81 -16.18 -29.14 -35.87
C SER A 81 -16.94 -28.82 -37.16
N ILE A 82 -16.57 -27.74 -37.84
CA ILE A 82 -17.13 -27.41 -39.16
C ILE A 82 -16.72 -28.43 -40.21
N ALA A 83 -15.48 -28.91 -40.19
CA ALA A 83 -14.97 -29.90 -41.15
C ALA A 83 -15.54 -31.31 -40.90
N ILE A 84 -15.84 -31.69 -39.66
CA ILE A 84 -16.38 -33.01 -39.29
C ILE A 84 -17.74 -33.28 -39.96
N ALA A 85 -18.61 -32.30 -40.11
CA ALA A 85 -19.95 -32.49 -40.70
C ALA A 85 -19.85 -32.98 -42.18
N PRO A 86 -19.20 -32.28 -43.10
CA PRO A 86 -19.04 -32.77 -44.48
C PRO A 86 -18.24 -34.08 -44.57
N MET A 87 -17.18 -34.23 -43.74
CA MET A 87 -16.41 -35.48 -43.71
C MET A 87 -17.27 -36.66 -43.23
N GLY A 88 -18.10 -36.47 -42.24
CA GLY A 88 -19.04 -37.50 -41.78
C GLY A 88 -20.02 -37.95 -42.85
N ILE A 89 -20.57 -37.01 -43.62
CA ILE A 89 -21.43 -37.29 -44.76
C ILE A 89 -20.69 -38.08 -45.84
N LEU A 90 -19.47 -37.63 -46.19
CA LEU A 90 -18.64 -38.30 -47.20
C LEU A 90 -18.24 -39.74 -46.77
N LEU A 91 -17.86 -39.89 -45.51
CA LEU A 91 -17.52 -41.24 -44.97
C LEU A 91 -18.74 -42.13 -44.94
N PHE A 92 -19.92 -41.61 -44.57
CA PHE A 92 -21.17 -42.38 -44.56
C PHE A 92 -21.54 -42.84 -45.96
N LEU A 93 -21.53 -41.91 -46.93
CA LEU A 93 -21.82 -42.25 -48.34
C LEU A 93 -20.83 -43.28 -48.88
N ASN A 94 -19.58 -43.12 -48.59
CA ASN A 94 -18.54 -44.10 -49.01
C ASN A 94 -18.79 -45.50 -48.44
N GLN A 95 -19.14 -45.58 -47.12
CA GLN A 95 -19.41 -46.87 -46.49
C GLN A 95 -20.70 -47.56 -47.02
N VAL A 96 -21.76 -46.78 -47.33
CA VAL A 96 -23.04 -47.33 -47.81
C VAL A 96 -22.98 -47.67 -49.31
N ILE A 97 -22.36 -46.76 -50.12
CA ILE A 97 -22.43 -46.86 -51.58
C ILE A 97 -21.28 -47.76 -52.14
N LEU A 98 -20.02 -47.52 -51.64
CA LEU A 98 -18.85 -48.23 -52.20
C LEU A 98 -18.49 -49.52 -51.45
N SER A 99 -18.78 -49.60 -50.14
CA SER A 99 -18.40 -50.75 -49.33
C SER A 99 -19.57 -51.71 -49.08
N GLU A 100 -20.76 -51.44 -49.55
CA GLU A 100 -22.02 -52.22 -49.35
C GLU A 100 -22.25 -52.69 -47.92
N THR A 101 -21.77 -51.91 -46.95
CA THR A 101 -21.88 -52.25 -45.52
C THR A 101 -23.31 -51.97 -45.02
N PRO A 102 -23.90 -52.84 -44.16
CA PRO A 102 -25.21 -52.57 -43.55
C PRO A 102 -25.19 -51.23 -42.82
N GLN A 103 -26.28 -50.47 -42.97
CA GLN A 103 -26.39 -49.09 -42.40
C GLN A 103 -26.01 -49.00 -40.93
N ASN A 104 -26.40 -49.99 -40.11
CA ASN A 104 -26.08 -50.00 -38.69
C ASN A 104 -24.56 -50.07 -38.42
N GLN A 105 -23.80 -50.83 -39.23
CA GLN A 105 -22.36 -50.93 -39.09
C GLN A 105 -21.66 -49.71 -39.67
N ALA A 106 -22.21 -49.14 -40.77
CA ALA A 106 -21.70 -47.92 -41.39
C ALA A 106 -21.77 -46.74 -40.38
N ILE A 107 -22.87 -46.56 -39.70
CA ILE A 107 -23.01 -45.53 -38.67
C ILE A 107 -21.95 -45.67 -37.56
N VAL A 108 -21.80 -46.89 -37.01
CA VAL A 108 -20.80 -47.14 -35.92
C VAL A 108 -19.38 -46.82 -36.38
N LYS A 109 -19.00 -47.26 -37.59
CA LYS A 109 -17.68 -46.98 -38.16
C LYS A 109 -17.41 -45.49 -38.36
N VAL A 110 -18.41 -44.77 -38.91
CA VAL A 110 -18.33 -43.35 -39.15
C VAL A 110 -18.26 -42.56 -37.84
N VAL A 111 -19.07 -42.86 -36.86
CA VAL A 111 -19.04 -42.24 -35.55
C VAL A 111 -17.67 -42.48 -34.87
N ALA A 112 -17.15 -43.69 -34.90
CA ALA A 112 -15.83 -44.01 -34.32
C ALA A 112 -14.71 -43.20 -35.02
N ALA A 113 -14.76 -43.07 -36.35
CA ALA A 113 -13.80 -42.26 -37.12
C ALA A 113 -13.89 -40.79 -36.79
N LEU A 114 -15.11 -40.25 -36.64
CA LEU A 114 -15.34 -38.83 -36.28
C LEU A 114 -14.88 -38.49 -34.88
N ILE A 115 -15.12 -39.37 -33.90
CA ILE A 115 -14.64 -39.19 -32.52
C ILE A 115 -13.11 -39.13 -32.50
N GLY A 116 -12.43 -39.97 -33.30
CA GLY A 116 -10.95 -39.92 -33.40
C GLY A 116 -10.37 -38.65 -34.05
N MET A 117 -11.21 -37.85 -34.75
CA MET A 117 -10.82 -36.58 -35.32
C MET A 117 -10.85 -35.41 -34.33
N ILE A 118 -11.54 -35.56 -33.18
CA ILE A 118 -11.65 -34.51 -32.18
C ILE A 118 -10.41 -34.54 -31.28
N PRO A 119 -9.60 -33.47 -31.25
CA PRO A 119 -8.37 -33.45 -30.45
C PRO A 119 -8.64 -33.14 -28.98
N GLU A 120 -9.44 -33.98 -28.30
CA GLU A 120 -9.82 -33.78 -26.88
C GLU A 120 -8.60 -33.74 -25.95
N GLY A 121 -7.52 -34.44 -26.32
CA GLY A 121 -6.26 -34.46 -25.58
C GLY A 121 -5.59 -33.10 -25.45
N LEU A 122 -5.77 -32.19 -26.39
CA LEU A 122 -5.16 -30.85 -26.36
C LEU A 122 -5.73 -29.99 -25.23
N VAL A 123 -7.06 -29.98 -25.08
CA VAL A 123 -7.74 -29.21 -24.02
C VAL A 123 -7.41 -29.79 -22.65
N LEU A 124 -7.42 -31.12 -22.55
CA LEU A 124 -7.08 -31.82 -21.32
C LEU A 124 -5.62 -31.52 -20.91
N LEU A 125 -4.68 -31.64 -21.83
CA LEU A 125 -3.26 -31.37 -21.58
C LEU A 125 -3.02 -29.91 -21.13
N ALA A 126 -3.62 -28.95 -21.83
CA ALA A 126 -3.53 -27.53 -21.45
C ALA A 126 -4.08 -27.31 -20.04
N SER A 127 -5.24 -27.85 -19.72
CA SER A 127 -5.84 -27.75 -18.38
C SER A 127 -4.99 -28.37 -17.30
N VAL A 128 -4.41 -29.56 -17.55
CA VAL A 128 -3.52 -30.25 -16.59
C VAL A 128 -2.25 -29.44 -16.34
N VAL A 129 -1.61 -28.91 -17.41
CA VAL A 129 -0.40 -28.09 -17.27
C VAL A 129 -0.68 -26.83 -16.45
N LEU A 130 -1.79 -26.13 -16.71
CA LEU A 130 -2.19 -24.96 -15.95
C LEU A 130 -2.46 -25.34 -14.47
N ALA A 131 -3.17 -26.43 -14.22
CA ALA A 131 -3.45 -26.90 -12.86
C ALA A 131 -2.17 -27.24 -12.08
N VAL A 132 -1.22 -27.94 -12.70
CA VAL A 132 0.10 -28.23 -12.11
C VAL A 132 0.86 -26.94 -11.79
N SER A 133 0.79 -25.95 -12.67
CA SER A 133 1.43 -24.64 -12.47
C SER A 133 0.81 -23.89 -11.29
N VAL A 134 -0.53 -23.91 -11.15
CA VAL A 134 -1.22 -23.35 -9.97
C VAL A 134 -0.77 -24.05 -8.67
N ILE A 135 -0.69 -25.39 -8.68
CA ILE A 135 -0.24 -26.16 -7.50
C ILE A 135 1.22 -25.77 -7.15
N ARG A 136 2.08 -25.57 -8.15
CA ARG A 136 3.45 -25.11 -7.93
C ARG A 136 3.49 -23.73 -7.28
N LEU A 137 2.70 -22.76 -7.76
CA LEU A 137 2.60 -21.44 -7.16
C LEU A 137 2.03 -21.47 -5.74
N ALA A 138 1.02 -22.30 -5.49
CA ALA A 138 0.45 -22.47 -4.17
C ALA A 138 1.51 -22.96 -3.13
N LYS A 139 2.45 -23.83 -3.54
CA LYS A 139 3.59 -24.24 -2.68
C LYS A 139 4.50 -23.07 -2.31
N HIS A 140 4.57 -22.02 -3.14
CA HIS A 140 5.27 -20.77 -2.86
C HIS A 140 4.38 -19.73 -2.18
N LYS A 141 3.29 -20.15 -1.53
CA LYS A 141 2.34 -19.29 -0.80
C LYS A 141 1.66 -18.22 -1.68
N THR A 142 1.62 -18.43 -3.00
CA THR A 142 0.95 -17.53 -3.95
C THR A 142 -0.41 -18.13 -4.29
N LEU A 143 -1.48 -17.41 -3.94
CA LEU A 143 -2.84 -17.82 -4.26
C LEU A 143 -3.22 -17.35 -5.66
N VAL A 144 -3.59 -18.32 -6.50
CA VAL A 144 -4.07 -18.08 -7.86
C VAL A 144 -5.59 -18.17 -7.88
N GLN A 145 -6.28 -17.13 -8.30
CA GLN A 145 -7.74 -17.13 -8.35
C GLN A 145 -8.32 -17.76 -9.61
N GLU A 146 -7.60 -17.68 -10.73
CA GLU A 146 -8.03 -18.24 -12.00
C GLU A 146 -6.86 -19.00 -12.68
N LEU A 147 -7.17 -20.15 -13.31
CA LEU A 147 -6.16 -20.97 -13.99
C LEU A 147 -5.40 -20.24 -15.09
N TYR A 148 -6.08 -19.34 -15.81
CA TYR A 148 -5.51 -18.61 -16.95
C TYR A 148 -4.60 -17.44 -16.56
N CYS A 149 -4.55 -17.03 -15.29
CA CYS A 149 -3.64 -15.97 -14.86
C CYS A 149 -2.17 -16.38 -15.00
N ILE A 150 -1.85 -17.68 -15.00
CA ILE A 150 -0.50 -18.21 -15.25
C ILE A 150 0.00 -17.78 -16.63
N GLU A 151 -0.86 -17.91 -17.66
CA GLU A 151 -0.54 -17.46 -19.01
C GLU A 151 -0.33 -15.95 -19.08
N THR A 152 -1.19 -15.19 -18.39
CA THR A 152 -1.08 -13.72 -18.34
C THR A 152 0.22 -13.30 -17.66
N LEU A 153 0.57 -13.94 -16.52
CA LEU A 153 1.83 -13.67 -15.82
C LEU A 153 3.06 -13.93 -16.67
N ALA A 154 3.05 -15.00 -17.50
CA ALA A 154 4.16 -15.33 -18.38
C ALA A 154 4.40 -14.30 -19.52
N ARG A 155 3.44 -13.39 -19.74
CA ARG A 155 3.47 -12.37 -20.81
C ARG A 155 3.59 -10.95 -20.28
N VAL A 156 3.90 -10.78 -19.01
CA VAL A 156 4.09 -9.45 -18.42
C VAL A 156 5.39 -8.84 -18.94
N ASP A 157 5.29 -7.70 -19.61
CA ASP A 157 6.44 -6.92 -20.09
C ASP A 157 6.73 -5.73 -19.15
N VAL A 158 5.70 -5.22 -18.48
CA VAL A 158 5.79 -4.05 -17.59
C VAL A 158 5.22 -4.40 -16.22
N LEU A 159 6.02 -4.18 -15.18
CA LEU A 159 5.65 -4.37 -13.79
C LEU A 159 5.52 -3.00 -13.12
N CYS A 160 4.31 -2.63 -12.72
CA CYS A 160 4.05 -1.42 -11.96
C CYS A 160 3.94 -1.76 -10.48
N LEU A 161 4.81 -1.18 -9.66
CA LEU A 161 4.86 -1.43 -8.22
C LEU A 161 4.56 -0.15 -7.45
N ASP A 162 3.68 -0.28 -6.45
CA ASP A 162 3.55 0.77 -5.44
C ASP A 162 4.74 0.72 -4.47
N LYS A 163 5.14 1.89 -3.95
CA LYS A 163 6.23 1.99 -2.99
C LYS A 163 5.80 1.46 -1.61
N THR A 164 4.70 2.03 -1.09
CA THR A 164 4.29 1.85 0.31
C THR A 164 3.58 0.51 0.54
N GLY A 165 4.14 -0.31 1.43
CA GLY A 165 3.59 -1.65 1.73
C GLY A 165 3.91 -2.73 0.70
N THR A 166 4.50 -2.36 -0.48
CA THR A 166 4.95 -3.30 -1.52
C THR A 166 6.47 -3.42 -1.53
N ILE A 167 7.18 -2.36 -1.93
CA ILE A 167 8.66 -2.31 -1.87
C ILE A 167 9.12 -2.08 -0.43
N THR A 168 8.34 -1.31 0.34
CA THR A 168 8.57 -1.09 1.76
C THR A 168 7.68 -1.99 2.62
N GLU A 169 8.02 -2.16 3.89
CA GLU A 169 7.25 -2.96 4.85
C GLU A 169 5.98 -2.25 5.34
N GLY A 170 5.74 -1.00 4.92
CA GLY A 170 4.63 -0.18 5.41
C GLY A 170 4.86 0.39 6.80
N ARG A 171 6.08 0.28 7.33
CA ARG A 171 6.51 0.91 8.58
C ARG A 171 7.69 1.85 8.35
N MET A 172 7.85 2.79 9.26
CA MET A 172 8.96 3.74 9.27
C MET A 172 9.95 3.40 10.37
N GLN A 173 11.17 3.90 10.22
CA GLN A 173 12.22 3.80 11.23
C GLN A 173 12.96 5.14 11.35
N LEU A 174 13.41 5.46 12.56
CA LEU A 174 14.33 6.55 12.79
C LEU A 174 15.72 6.14 12.25
N GLU A 175 16.26 6.94 11.33
CA GLU A 175 17.56 6.70 10.71
C GLU A 175 18.68 7.44 11.48
N ASP A 176 18.44 8.70 11.81
CA ASP A 176 19.42 9.51 12.57
C ASP A 176 18.74 10.68 13.30
N ILE A 177 19.44 11.21 14.31
CA ILE A 177 19.14 12.45 15.00
C ILE A 177 20.31 13.40 14.77
N LEU A 178 20.00 14.52 14.11
CA LEU A 178 21.00 15.56 13.81
C LEU A 178 20.84 16.70 14.82
N PRO A 179 21.82 16.95 15.70
CA PRO A 179 21.80 18.10 16.57
C PRO A 179 21.84 19.39 15.74
N VAL A 180 20.96 20.32 16.05
CA VAL A 180 20.96 21.70 15.49
C VAL A 180 21.55 22.64 16.54
N ALA A 181 21.15 22.49 17.80
CA ALA A 181 21.72 23.22 18.92
C ALA A 181 23.10 22.63 19.28
N PRO A 182 24.18 23.44 19.23
CA PRO A 182 25.56 22.96 19.43
C PRO A 182 25.86 22.52 20.87
N ASP A 183 25.04 22.92 21.82
CA ASP A 183 25.16 22.65 23.25
C ASP A 183 24.49 21.33 23.68
N LYS A 184 23.78 20.65 22.75
CA LYS A 184 23.05 19.41 23.06
C LYS A 184 23.79 18.16 22.60
N SER A 185 24.03 17.24 23.54
CA SER A 185 24.55 15.92 23.23
C SER A 185 23.48 15.00 22.64
N LYS A 186 23.88 13.95 21.89
CA LYS A 186 22.94 12.94 21.40
C LYS A 186 22.16 12.26 22.52
N ALA A 187 22.77 12.07 23.68
CA ALA A 187 22.11 11.46 24.86
C ALA A 187 20.98 12.34 25.39
N GLU A 188 21.23 13.65 25.54
CA GLU A 188 20.19 14.61 25.95
C GLU A 188 19.05 14.68 24.94
N LEU A 189 19.36 14.66 23.64
CA LEU A 189 18.34 14.63 22.60
C LEU A 189 17.49 13.36 22.68
N SER A 190 18.10 12.21 22.90
CA SER A 190 17.40 10.95 23.07
C SER A 190 16.47 10.98 24.29
N GLU A 191 16.90 11.57 25.41
CA GLU A 191 16.05 11.76 26.58
C GLU A 191 14.83 12.66 26.28
N ILE A 192 15.06 13.75 25.56
CA ILE A 192 13.99 14.67 25.13
C ILE A 192 12.95 13.93 24.25
N PHE A 193 13.42 13.24 23.22
CA PHE A 193 12.54 12.48 22.32
C PHE A 193 11.77 11.38 23.06
N CYS A 194 12.42 10.65 23.95
CA CYS A 194 11.77 9.63 24.77
C CYS A 194 10.63 10.21 25.62
N ASN A 195 10.85 11.36 26.27
CA ASN A 195 9.81 12.01 27.06
C ASN A 195 8.65 12.55 26.19
N ILE A 196 8.94 13.07 25.00
CA ILE A 196 7.90 13.52 24.05
C ILE A 196 7.07 12.34 23.59
N THR A 197 7.70 11.23 23.15
CA THR A 197 6.99 10.04 22.66
C THR A 197 6.18 9.34 23.73
N ARG A 198 6.57 9.49 25.00
CA ARG A 198 5.82 8.99 26.17
C ARG A 198 4.61 9.87 26.47
N ALA A 199 4.72 11.19 26.29
CA ALA A 199 3.68 12.15 26.67
C ALA A 199 2.59 12.32 25.60
N VAL A 200 2.96 12.24 24.32
CA VAL A 200 2.05 12.48 23.19
C VAL A 200 1.49 11.14 22.69
N GLU A 201 0.17 11.00 22.73
CA GLU A 201 -0.53 9.86 22.11
C GLU A 201 -0.76 10.14 20.63
N ASP A 202 0.12 9.60 19.79
CA ASP A 202 0.02 9.64 18.34
C ASP A 202 0.31 8.23 17.79
N HIS A 203 -0.57 7.74 16.92
CA HIS A 203 -0.48 6.40 16.30
C HIS A 203 -0.03 6.47 14.84
N SER A 204 0.44 7.61 14.37
CA SER A 204 1.01 7.73 13.03
C SER A 204 2.27 6.86 12.87
N ALA A 205 2.53 6.38 11.66
CA ALA A 205 3.72 5.58 11.38
C ALA A 205 5.03 6.31 11.74
N THR A 206 5.04 7.63 11.57
CA THR A 206 6.16 8.51 11.94
C THR A 206 6.42 8.53 13.45
N PHE A 207 5.36 8.69 14.23
CA PHE A 207 5.47 8.76 15.68
C PHE A 207 5.76 7.38 16.30
N THR A 208 5.20 6.33 15.70
CA THR A 208 5.51 4.95 16.07
C THR A 208 6.99 4.64 15.86
N ALA A 209 7.60 5.08 14.75
CA ALA A 209 9.02 4.91 14.49
C ALA A 209 9.91 5.58 15.55
N LEU A 210 9.51 6.77 16.04
CA LEU A 210 10.20 7.44 17.14
C LEU A 210 10.03 6.68 18.46
N ARG A 211 8.81 6.22 18.77
CA ARG A 211 8.52 5.47 20.00
C ARG A 211 9.25 4.13 20.06
N ASP A 212 9.35 3.44 18.93
CA ASP A 212 10.04 2.15 18.83
C ASP A 212 11.56 2.29 19.02
N TYR A 213 12.11 3.45 18.63
CA TYR A 213 13.54 3.74 18.78
C TYR A 213 13.89 4.18 20.19
N PHE A 214 13.08 5.05 20.82
CA PHE A 214 13.31 5.58 22.18
C PHE A 214 12.51 4.78 23.19
N THR A 215 13.13 3.74 23.73
CA THR A 215 12.47 2.89 24.72
C THR A 215 12.43 3.56 26.09
N PRO A 216 11.29 3.47 26.83
CA PRO A 216 11.18 4.01 28.18
C PRO A 216 12.19 3.43 29.17
N GLU A 217 12.75 2.26 28.88
CA GLU A 217 13.71 1.54 29.72
C GLU A 217 15.07 2.25 29.75
N ASP A 218 15.45 2.92 28.67
CA ASP A 218 16.70 3.67 28.57
C ASP A 218 16.66 4.98 29.41
N PHE A 219 15.45 5.53 29.62
CA PHE A 219 15.21 6.79 30.34
C PHE A 219 14.08 6.63 31.36
N PRO A 220 14.37 6.06 32.54
CA PRO A 220 13.34 5.69 33.53
C PRO A 220 12.62 6.90 34.13
N GLU A 221 13.25 8.06 34.23
CA GLU A 221 12.62 9.27 34.75
C GLU A 221 11.73 9.93 33.71
N ALA A 222 10.41 9.90 33.95
CA ALA A 222 9.46 10.63 33.16
C ALA A 222 9.39 12.09 33.62
N TRP A 223 9.47 13.01 32.67
CA TRP A 223 9.32 14.43 32.98
C TRP A 223 7.88 14.77 33.32
N PRO A 224 7.61 15.64 34.32
CA PRO A 224 6.26 16.02 34.67
C PRO A 224 5.60 16.80 33.54
N VAL A 225 4.54 16.23 33.01
CA VAL A 225 3.79 16.76 31.86
C VAL A 225 2.90 17.94 32.30
N GLY A 226 2.87 18.97 31.51
CA GLY A 226 1.96 20.11 31.62
C GLY A 226 0.89 20.05 30.52
N LYS A 227 0.96 20.97 29.55
CA LYS A 227 0.03 21.03 28.42
C LYS A 227 0.50 20.13 27.28
N ILE A 228 -0.42 19.38 26.66
CA ILE A 228 -0.16 18.57 25.46
C ILE A 228 -0.98 19.17 24.31
N VAL A 229 -0.35 19.29 23.16
CA VAL A 229 -0.97 19.62 21.88
C VAL A 229 -0.79 18.40 20.97
N PRO A 230 -1.88 17.64 20.70
CA PRO A 230 -1.80 16.46 19.83
C PRO A 230 -1.45 16.88 18.40
N PHE A 231 -0.98 15.92 17.62
CA PHE A 231 -0.71 16.15 16.20
C PHE A 231 -1.98 16.54 15.46
N SER A 232 -1.84 17.46 14.53
CA SER A 232 -2.89 17.84 13.60
C SER A 232 -2.32 17.98 12.19
N SER A 233 -2.98 17.35 11.21
CA SER A 233 -2.60 17.44 9.80
C SER A 233 -2.68 18.86 9.26
N ALA A 234 -3.58 19.67 9.80
CA ALA A 234 -3.68 21.10 9.44
C ALA A 234 -2.51 21.92 10.00
N LYS A 235 -2.07 21.58 11.22
CA LYS A 235 -0.97 22.29 11.90
C LYS A 235 0.39 21.70 11.58
N LYS A 236 0.45 20.41 11.18
CA LYS A 236 1.67 19.67 10.85
C LYS A 236 2.69 19.57 12.00
N TYR A 237 2.25 19.72 13.24
CA TYR A 237 3.07 19.54 14.45
C TYR A 237 2.27 18.98 15.61
N SER A 238 2.98 18.43 16.56
CA SER A 238 2.53 18.12 17.93
C SER A 238 3.48 18.75 18.93
N GLY A 239 3.10 18.80 20.20
CA GLY A 239 4.00 19.33 21.20
C GLY A 239 3.55 19.12 22.63
N VAL A 240 4.48 19.35 23.55
CA VAL A 240 4.27 19.14 24.97
C VAL A 240 5.07 20.15 25.80
N THR A 241 4.43 20.70 26.82
CA THR A 241 5.10 21.49 27.86
C THR A 241 5.45 20.59 29.01
N PHE A 242 6.73 20.58 29.41
CA PHE A 242 7.20 19.89 30.61
C PHE A 242 7.51 20.90 31.72
N LYS A 243 6.99 20.67 32.92
CA LYS A 243 7.17 21.58 34.05
C LYS A 243 8.65 21.71 34.40
N GLY A 244 9.16 22.93 34.34
CA GLY A 244 10.56 23.25 34.62
C GLY A 244 11.58 22.88 33.52
N LYS A 245 11.12 22.39 32.37
CA LYS A 245 11.97 22.01 31.22
C LYS A 245 11.66 22.79 29.96
N GLY A 246 10.51 23.51 29.91
CA GLY A 246 10.04 24.28 28.76
C GLY A 246 9.10 23.48 27.85
N THR A 247 8.77 24.06 26.75
CA THR A 247 7.84 23.54 25.74
C THR A 247 8.59 23.02 24.53
N TYR A 248 8.28 21.81 24.13
CA TYR A 248 8.88 21.16 22.97
C TYR A 248 7.81 20.97 21.88
N VAL A 249 8.18 21.30 20.67
CA VAL A 249 7.32 21.16 19.47
C VAL A 249 8.04 20.30 18.45
N LEU A 250 7.37 19.27 17.94
CA LEU A 250 7.88 18.34 16.94
C LEU A 250 6.97 18.37 15.71
N GLY A 251 7.51 18.64 14.55
CA GLY A 251 6.71 18.68 13.32
C GLY A 251 7.49 19.09 12.07
N ALA A 252 6.76 19.44 11.02
CA ALA A 252 7.36 19.93 9.78
C ALA A 252 8.01 21.32 10.00
N ALA A 253 9.25 21.46 9.58
CA ALA A 253 10.06 22.65 9.87
C ALA A 253 9.44 23.95 9.37
N GLU A 254 8.75 23.90 8.22
CA GLU A 254 8.05 25.05 7.66
C GLU A 254 6.99 25.58 8.63
N PHE A 255 6.22 24.69 9.26
CA PHE A 255 5.12 25.04 10.16
C PHE A 255 5.60 25.35 11.57
N VAL A 256 6.62 24.66 12.05
CA VAL A 256 7.15 24.85 13.41
C VAL A 256 8.03 26.09 13.50
N TYR A 257 8.81 26.39 12.46
CA TYR A 257 9.85 27.40 12.56
C TYR A 257 9.87 28.40 11.42
N PHE A 258 10.03 27.98 10.16
CA PHE A 258 10.33 28.90 9.05
C PHE A 258 9.21 29.90 8.73
N ASN A 259 7.94 29.49 8.82
CA ASN A 259 6.80 30.39 8.57
C ASN A 259 6.69 31.52 9.62
N ASN A 260 7.35 31.38 10.76
CA ASN A 260 7.33 32.36 11.85
C ASN A 260 8.55 33.29 11.84
N LEU A 261 9.52 33.08 10.95
CA LEU A 261 10.70 33.90 10.80
C LEU A 261 10.38 35.16 10.00
N LYS A 262 10.80 36.33 10.49
CA LYS A 262 10.74 37.59 9.72
C LYS A 262 11.92 37.72 8.76
N GLU A 263 13.09 37.28 9.17
CA GLU A 263 14.33 37.25 8.39
C GLU A 263 15.06 35.93 8.67
N LYS A 264 15.65 35.33 7.65
CA LYS A 264 16.46 34.12 7.76
C LYS A 264 17.91 34.50 8.08
N SER A 265 18.48 33.83 9.06
CA SER A 265 19.92 33.87 9.35
C SER A 265 20.70 32.87 8.48
N VAL A 266 22.02 32.98 8.45
CA VAL A 266 22.89 31.99 7.78
C VAL A 266 22.70 30.59 8.36
N GLN A 267 22.42 30.47 9.66
CA GLN A 267 22.15 29.18 10.30
C GLN A 267 20.83 28.58 9.82
N ASP A 268 19.81 29.39 9.58
CA ASP A 268 18.53 28.96 9.05
C ASP A 268 18.64 28.46 7.62
N GLU A 269 19.49 29.10 6.80
CA GLU A 269 19.78 28.63 5.43
C GLU A 269 20.50 27.26 5.44
N ILE A 270 21.43 27.04 6.35
CA ILE A 270 22.10 25.74 6.52
C ILE A 270 21.10 24.68 6.98
N LEU A 271 20.23 25.02 7.91
CA LEU A 271 19.18 24.12 8.40
C LEU A 271 18.24 23.71 7.27
N GLU A 272 17.75 24.69 6.50
CA GLU A 272 16.87 24.47 5.34
C GLU A 272 17.55 23.59 4.27
N ALA A 273 18.82 23.88 3.94
CA ALA A 273 19.60 23.08 3.01
C ALA A 273 19.79 21.63 3.50
N THR A 274 19.99 21.45 4.82
CA THR A 274 20.11 20.12 5.42
C THR A 274 18.81 19.34 5.31
N ILE A 275 17.68 19.97 5.66
CA ILE A 275 16.35 19.36 5.53
C ILE A 275 16.09 18.96 4.09
N LYS A 276 16.34 19.88 3.14
CA LYS A 276 16.16 19.63 1.71
C LYS A 276 17.00 18.45 1.23
N LYS A 277 18.25 18.36 1.63
CA LYS A 277 19.15 17.26 1.28
C LYS A 277 18.54 15.88 1.63
N TYR A 278 18.04 15.74 2.86
CA TYR A 278 17.42 14.47 3.28
C TYR A 278 16.06 14.23 2.63
N SER A 279 15.26 15.27 2.43
CA SER A 279 13.98 15.18 1.71
C SER A 279 14.16 14.76 0.25
N ASP A 280 15.16 15.28 -0.45
CA ASP A 280 15.51 14.89 -1.82
C ASP A 280 15.95 13.42 -1.92
N MET A 281 16.42 12.84 -0.81
CA MET A 281 16.71 11.39 -0.68
C MET A 281 15.48 10.56 -0.33
N GLY A 282 14.28 11.17 -0.27
CA GLY A 282 13.04 10.50 0.09
C GLY A 282 12.88 10.23 1.59
N ARG A 283 13.65 10.91 2.46
CA ARG A 283 13.50 10.82 3.92
C ARG A 283 12.48 11.84 4.39
N ARG A 284 11.77 11.49 5.44
CA ARG A 284 10.93 12.44 6.18
C ARG A 284 11.76 13.08 7.29
N VAL A 285 11.81 14.40 7.33
CA VAL A 285 12.58 15.15 8.32
C VAL A 285 11.62 15.92 9.22
N LEU A 286 11.71 15.69 10.52
CA LEU A 286 10.96 16.44 11.52
C LEU A 286 11.92 17.34 12.30
N LEU A 287 11.48 18.57 12.52
CA LEU A 287 12.17 19.53 13.36
C LEU A 287 11.65 19.42 14.80
N LEU A 288 12.56 19.23 15.73
CA LEU A 288 12.33 19.47 17.16
C LEU A 288 12.78 20.88 17.50
N ALA A 289 11.84 21.68 18.01
CA ALA A 289 12.11 23.03 18.50
C ALA A 289 11.71 23.16 19.98
N ARG A 290 12.35 24.08 20.71
CA ARG A 290 12.09 24.34 22.12
C ARG A 290 11.79 25.81 22.36
N SER A 291 10.90 26.09 23.30
CA SER A 291 10.65 27.41 23.88
C SER A 291 10.63 27.33 25.42
N GLU A 292 10.99 28.41 26.09
CA GLU A 292 10.81 28.52 27.55
C GLU A 292 9.37 28.86 27.92
N GLU A 293 8.56 29.31 26.97
CA GLU A 293 7.20 29.75 27.15
C GLU A 293 6.19 28.65 26.78
N ASP A 294 4.99 28.75 27.31
CA ASP A 294 3.89 27.81 27.05
C ASP A 294 3.22 28.10 25.71
N PHE A 295 2.45 27.09 25.22
CA PHE A 295 1.58 27.26 24.06
C PHE A 295 0.61 28.43 24.26
N THR A 296 0.51 29.29 23.25
CA THR A 296 -0.49 30.36 23.21
C THR A 296 -1.89 29.82 22.97
N GLU A 297 -2.92 30.63 23.17
CA GLU A 297 -4.31 30.26 22.83
C GLU A 297 -4.47 30.02 21.33
N ASN A 298 -3.66 30.69 20.51
CA ASN A 298 -3.72 30.66 19.04
C ASN A 298 -2.72 29.70 18.38
N GLY A 299 -1.96 28.90 19.15
CA GLY A 299 -1.05 27.93 18.54
C GLY A 299 0.32 27.82 19.21
N LEU A 300 1.39 27.95 18.41
CA LEU A 300 2.77 27.74 18.81
C LEU A 300 3.22 28.70 19.95
N PRO A 301 4.15 28.23 20.81
CA PRO A 301 4.79 29.11 21.78
C PRO A 301 5.70 30.11 21.03
N PRO A 302 5.88 31.32 21.61
CA PRO A 302 6.82 32.29 21.06
C PRO A 302 8.28 31.83 21.26
N HIS A 303 9.21 32.44 20.53
CA HIS A 303 10.65 32.22 20.67
C HIS A 303 11.08 30.75 20.55
N LEU A 304 10.52 30.04 19.58
CA LEU A 304 10.94 28.67 19.26
C LEU A 304 12.37 28.66 18.69
N CYS A 305 13.23 27.86 19.32
CA CYS A 305 14.61 27.63 18.88
C CYS A 305 14.74 26.19 18.36
N PRO A 306 15.29 25.98 17.15
CA PRO A 306 15.62 24.66 16.63
C PRO A 306 16.58 23.91 17.55
N VAL A 307 16.28 22.65 17.86
CA VAL A 307 17.09 21.81 18.77
C VAL A 307 17.71 20.66 18.01
N ALA A 308 16.92 19.93 17.23
CA ALA A 308 17.38 18.77 16.49
C ALA A 308 16.48 18.47 15.29
N LEU A 309 17.01 17.70 14.33
CA LEU A 309 16.24 17.07 13.26
C LEU A 309 16.18 15.56 13.51
N ALA A 310 14.98 14.99 13.41
CA ALA A 310 14.76 13.55 13.33
C ALA A 310 14.58 13.15 11.86
N VAL A 311 15.48 12.30 11.38
CA VAL A 311 15.45 11.78 10.01
C VAL A 311 14.84 10.40 10.02
N ILE A 312 13.72 10.25 9.32
CA ILE A 312 12.90 9.04 9.32
C ILE A 312 12.80 8.52 7.88
N SER A 313 12.93 7.22 7.71
CA SER A 313 12.83 6.55 6.42
C SER A 313 11.81 5.42 6.45
N ASP A 314 11.27 5.09 5.28
CA ASP A 314 10.50 3.86 5.09
C ASP A 314 11.44 2.65 5.19
N VAL A 315 11.03 1.59 5.87
CA VAL A 315 11.77 0.33 5.92
C VAL A 315 11.57 -0.41 4.59
N ILE A 316 12.63 -0.51 3.81
CA ILE A 316 12.64 -1.26 2.55
C ILE A 316 12.74 -2.76 2.89
N ARG A 317 11.94 -3.60 2.20
CA ARG A 317 12.03 -5.06 2.34
C ARG A 317 13.40 -5.56 1.94
N THR A 318 13.94 -6.51 2.69
CA THR A 318 15.28 -7.09 2.43
C THR A 318 15.37 -7.71 1.04
N GLU A 319 14.28 -8.31 0.56
CA GLU A 319 14.20 -8.99 -0.74
C GLU A 319 13.90 -8.04 -1.92
N ALA A 320 13.61 -6.76 -1.65
CA ALA A 320 13.17 -5.83 -2.68
C ALA A 320 14.22 -5.63 -3.79
N TYR A 321 15.47 -5.45 -3.40
CA TYR A 321 16.57 -5.24 -4.34
C TYR A 321 16.75 -6.43 -5.30
N ASP A 322 16.86 -7.63 -4.73
CA ASP A 322 17.05 -8.87 -5.51
C ASP A 322 15.86 -9.15 -6.42
N THR A 323 14.65 -8.88 -5.93
CA THR A 323 13.42 -9.04 -6.70
C THR A 323 13.38 -8.08 -7.90
N LEU A 324 13.70 -6.80 -7.69
CA LEU A 324 13.74 -5.80 -8.77
C LEU A 324 14.83 -6.12 -9.79
N GLN A 325 16.00 -6.58 -9.33
CA GLN A 325 17.08 -7.00 -10.20
C GLN A 325 16.68 -8.21 -11.05
N PHE A 326 16.03 -9.22 -10.45
CA PHE A 326 15.51 -10.39 -11.15
C PHE A 326 14.57 -9.98 -12.30
N PHE A 327 13.61 -9.09 -12.08
CA PHE A 327 12.70 -8.63 -13.14
C PHE A 327 13.44 -7.90 -14.27
N ARG A 328 14.43 -7.07 -13.94
CA ARG A 328 15.28 -6.40 -14.94
C ARG A 328 16.09 -7.39 -15.79
N GLU A 329 16.65 -8.43 -15.16
CA GLU A 329 17.40 -9.50 -15.86
C GLU A 329 16.50 -10.33 -16.77
N GLN A 330 15.21 -10.47 -16.45
CA GLN A 330 14.19 -11.09 -17.31
C GLN A 330 13.73 -10.18 -18.45
N GLY A 331 14.27 -8.96 -18.56
CA GLY A 331 13.93 -8.00 -19.60
C GLY A 331 12.62 -7.25 -19.37
N GLN A 332 12.03 -7.32 -18.19
CA GLN A 332 10.80 -6.60 -17.84
C GLN A 332 11.11 -5.16 -17.43
N GLN A 333 10.27 -4.25 -17.87
CA GLN A 333 10.32 -2.86 -17.43
C GLN A 333 9.64 -2.74 -16.05
N VAL A 334 10.35 -2.19 -15.07
CA VAL A 334 9.82 -1.92 -13.73
C VAL A 334 9.56 -0.42 -13.59
N LEU A 335 8.33 -0.05 -13.24
CA LEU A 335 7.85 1.31 -13.04
C LEU A 335 7.36 1.49 -11.60
#